data_7a02e9497df020cde839949a57302e44
#
_entry.id   7a02e9497df020cde839949a57302e44
#
_cell.length_a   1.000
_cell.length_b   1.000
_cell.length_c   1.000
_cell.angle_alpha   90.00
_cell.angle_beta   90.00
_cell.angle_gamma   90.00
#
_symmetry.space_group_name_H-M   'P 1'
#
loop_
_entity.id
_entity.type
_entity.pdbx_description
1 polymer ?
#
loop_
_entity_poly.entity_id
_entity_poly.type
_entity_poly.pdbx_seq_one_letter_code
_entity_poly.pdbx_strand_id
1 'polypeptide(L)'
;MEKYDFSGWATRNDLKCSDGRTIRKDAFAHNDGQTVPLVWNHQHNDPLNVLGHALLENRNEGVYTYCTFNETESGQAAKQLVEHGDVVALSIYANKLKQQGGNVLHGVIREVSLVLAGANPGAYIDSVIAHGEE
;
A
#
# COMPACT_ATOMS: atom_id res chain seq x y z
N MET A 1 -18.86 6.82 -7.33
CA MET A 1 -17.58 6.15 -7.18
C MET A 1 -16.48 7.18 -7.09
N GLU A 2 -15.69 7.13 -6.06
CA GLU A 2 -14.60 8.08 -5.91
C GLU A 2 -13.51 7.85 -6.94
N LYS A 3 -12.90 8.93 -7.37
CA LYS A 3 -11.77 8.86 -8.29
C LYS A 3 -10.50 8.49 -7.51
N TYR A 4 -9.69 7.66 -8.13
CA TYR A 4 -8.36 7.32 -7.62
C TYR A 4 -7.39 7.25 -8.79
N ASP A 5 -6.10 7.30 -8.49
CA ASP A 5 -5.06 7.34 -9.51
C ASP A 5 -4.53 5.96 -9.86
N PHE A 6 -4.45 5.09 -8.86
CA PHE A 6 -4.03 3.70 -9.08
C PHE A 6 -4.62 2.80 -8.01
N SER A 7 -4.60 1.51 -8.27
CA SER A 7 -4.99 0.51 -7.30
C SER A 7 -4.05 -0.69 -7.38
N GLY A 8 -4.03 -1.47 -6.32
CA GLY A 8 -3.20 -2.66 -6.26
C GLY A 8 -3.26 -3.32 -4.89
N TRP A 9 -2.39 -4.29 -4.70
CA TRP A 9 -2.32 -5.02 -3.44
C TRP A 9 -1.35 -4.33 -2.51
N ALA A 10 -1.86 -3.82 -1.39
CA ALA A 10 -1.02 -3.27 -0.35
C ALA A 10 -0.24 -4.39 0.33
N THR A 11 -0.88 -5.54 0.50
CA THR A 11 -0.24 -6.77 0.98
C THR A 11 -1.06 -7.97 0.54
N ARG A 12 -0.41 -9.10 0.30
CA ARG A 12 -1.06 -10.37 -0.06
C ARG A 12 -0.87 -11.39 1.04
N ASN A 13 -1.93 -12.20 1.27
CA ASN A 13 -1.92 -13.24 2.30
C ASN A 13 -1.19 -14.49 1.81
N ASP A 14 -0.68 -15.24 2.78
CA ASP A 14 -0.15 -16.60 2.58
C ASP A 14 1.08 -16.65 1.66
N LEU A 15 1.77 -15.53 1.52
CA LEU A 15 3.05 -15.43 0.82
C LEU A 15 4.13 -15.09 1.84
N LYS A 16 5.24 -15.81 1.80
CA LYS A 16 6.35 -15.52 2.70
C LYS A 16 7.03 -14.22 2.25
N CYS A 17 7.08 -13.24 3.14
CA CYS A 17 7.75 -11.97 2.90
C CYS A 17 9.26 -12.13 3.01
N SER A 18 10.02 -11.16 2.47
CA SER A 18 11.48 -11.21 2.51
C SER A 18 12.05 -11.21 3.93
N ASP A 19 11.29 -10.69 4.91
CA ASP A 19 11.68 -10.69 6.32
C ASP A 19 11.31 -12.00 7.04
N GLY A 20 10.79 -12.98 6.32
CA GLY A 20 10.45 -14.30 6.87
C GLY A 20 9.04 -14.43 7.41
N ARG A 21 8.28 -13.33 7.48
CA ARG A 21 6.90 -13.36 7.99
C ARG A 21 5.91 -13.71 6.89
N THR A 22 4.80 -14.29 7.30
CA THR A 22 3.67 -14.58 6.41
C THR A 22 2.42 -13.97 7.01
N ILE A 23 1.74 -13.12 6.24
CA ILE A 23 0.51 -12.48 6.69
C ILE A 23 -0.63 -13.45 6.43
N ARG A 24 -1.46 -13.68 7.45
CA ARG A 24 -2.60 -14.58 7.31
C ARG A 24 -3.87 -13.82 7.02
N LYS A 25 -4.85 -14.52 6.46
CA LYS A 25 -6.15 -13.96 6.11
C LYS A 25 -6.75 -13.21 7.29
N ASP A 26 -7.33 -12.06 7.00
CA ASP A 26 -8.02 -11.19 7.96
C ASP A 26 -7.12 -10.59 9.06
N ALA A 27 -5.80 -10.68 8.91
CA ALA A 27 -4.88 -10.04 9.87
C ALA A 27 -5.17 -8.54 10.03
N PHE A 28 -5.61 -7.90 8.97
CA PHE A 28 -5.91 -6.46 8.95
C PHE A 28 -7.39 -6.17 8.68
N ALA A 29 -8.28 -7.10 9.03
CA ALA A 29 -9.72 -6.96 8.72
C ALA A 29 -10.33 -5.68 9.26
N HIS A 30 -9.90 -5.22 10.43
CA HIS A 30 -10.44 -4.00 11.03
C HIS A 30 -10.00 -2.72 10.32
N ASN A 31 -9.00 -2.80 9.43
CA ASN A 31 -8.61 -1.67 8.60
C ASN A 31 -9.51 -1.49 7.37
N ASP A 32 -10.43 -2.44 7.13
CA ASP A 32 -11.33 -2.37 5.98
C ASP A 32 -12.10 -1.05 5.96
N GLY A 33 -12.08 -0.37 4.82
CA GLY A 33 -12.77 0.91 4.64
C GLY A 33 -12.04 2.12 5.21
N GLN A 34 -10.89 1.93 5.86
CA GLN A 34 -10.12 3.03 6.42
C GLN A 34 -9.17 3.63 5.37
N THR A 35 -8.87 4.91 5.54
CA THR A 35 -7.91 5.62 4.71
C THR A 35 -6.66 5.90 5.52
N VAL A 36 -5.51 5.60 4.95
CA VAL A 36 -4.21 5.84 5.56
C VAL A 36 -3.34 6.65 4.61
N PRO A 37 -2.26 7.31 5.10
CA PRO A 37 -1.36 8.03 4.21
C PRO A 37 -0.66 7.12 3.21
N LEU A 38 -0.45 7.65 2.01
CA LEU A 38 0.42 7.06 1.00
C LEU A 38 1.76 7.78 1.09
N VAL A 39 2.84 7.03 1.29
CA VAL A 39 4.15 7.57 1.67
C VAL A 39 5.24 7.00 0.75
N TRP A 40 6.35 7.71 0.61
CA TRP A 40 7.51 7.20 -0.10
C TRP A 40 8.41 6.40 0.85
N ASN A 41 8.58 5.13 0.52
CA ASN A 41 9.60 4.24 1.12
C ASN A 41 9.62 4.25 2.66
N HIS A 42 8.42 4.28 3.28
CA HIS A 42 8.24 4.28 4.74
C HIS A 42 8.89 5.46 5.46
N GLN A 43 9.18 6.54 4.77
CA GLN A 43 9.79 7.73 5.37
C GLN A 43 8.71 8.66 5.92
N HIS A 44 7.95 8.16 6.89
CA HIS A 44 6.78 8.85 7.43
C HIS A 44 7.11 9.89 8.50
N ASN A 45 8.38 10.14 8.76
CA ASN A 45 8.83 11.18 9.69
C ASN A 45 9.01 12.56 9.02
N ASP A 46 8.83 12.65 7.71
CA ASP A 46 8.93 13.90 6.96
C ASP A 46 7.63 14.12 6.20
N PRO A 47 6.91 15.24 6.48
CA PRO A 47 5.64 15.50 5.80
C PRO A 47 5.76 15.62 4.28
N LEU A 48 6.94 15.97 3.75
CA LEU A 48 7.15 16.04 2.29
C LEU A 48 7.11 14.66 1.63
N ASN A 49 7.24 13.59 2.40
CA ASN A 49 7.15 12.22 1.89
C ASN A 49 5.72 11.68 1.90
N VAL A 50 4.74 12.45 2.37
CA VAL A 50 3.33 12.09 2.24
C VAL A 50 2.90 12.49 0.83
N LEU A 51 2.61 11.47 0.02
CA LEU A 51 2.34 11.64 -1.41
C LEU A 51 0.85 11.72 -1.73
N GLY A 52 0.04 11.18 -0.84
CA GLY A 52 -1.39 11.10 -1.03
C GLY A 52 -2.03 10.25 0.06
N HIS A 53 -3.08 9.53 -0.31
CA HIS A 53 -3.80 8.68 0.63
C HIS A 53 -4.25 7.39 -0.04
N ALA A 54 -4.46 6.38 0.78
CA ALA A 54 -4.79 5.03 0.35
C ALA A 54 -6.03 4.54 1.09
N LEU A 55 -7.07 4.21 0.35
CA LEU A 55 -8.28 3.58 0.88
C LEU A 55 -8.07 2.08 0.89
N LEU A 56 -8.29 1.45 2.02
CA LEU A 56 -8.02 0.03 2.23
C LEU A 56 -9.30 -0.79 2.10
N GLU A 57 -9.18 -1.95 1.46
CA GLU A 57 -10.27 -2.91 1.32
C GLU A 57 -9.75 -4.31 1.65
N ASN A 58 -10.28 -4.89 2.73
CA ASN A 58 -9.88 -6.23 3.11
C ASN A 58 -10.58 -7.26 2.21
N ARG A 59 -9.79 -8.08 1.54
CA ARG A 59 -10.29 -9.15 0.68
C ARG A 59 -9.74 -10.50 1.15
N ASN A 60 -10.27 -11.59 0.61
CA ASN A 60 -9.80 -12.93 0.96
C ASN A 60 -8.32 -13.13 0.63
N GLU A 61 -7.84 -12.51 -0.44
CA GLU A 61 -6.46 -12.67 -0.92
C GLU A 61 -5.46 -11.75 -0.24
N GLY A 62 -5.94 -10.70 0.43
CA GLY A 62 -5.08 -9.71 1.06
C GLY A 62 -5.81 -8.39 1.26
N VAL A 63 -5.04 -7.31 1.40
CA VAL A 63 -5.60 -5.97 1.49
C VAL A 63 -5.35 -5.26 0.17
N TYR A 64 -6.42 -4.95 -0.52
CA TYR A 64 -6.39 -4.16 -1.74
C TYR A 64 -6.46 -2.67 -1.38
N THR A 65 -5.88 -1.80 -2.21
CA THR A 65 -5.86 -0.38 -1.92
C THR A 65 -6.14 0.44 -3.17
N TYR A 66 -6.88 1.54 -2.96
CA TYR A 66 -7.18 2.55 -3.99
C TYR A 66 -6.49 3.83 -3.56
N CYS A 67 -5.54 4.29 -4.36
CA CYS A 67 -4.65 5.38 -3.97
C CYS A 67 -4.86 6.62 -4.81
N THR A 68 -4.79 7.78 -4.16
CA THR A 68 -4.93 9.09 -4.77
C THR A 68 -3.72 9.94 -4.40
N PHE A 69 -3.12 10.59 -5.39
CA PHE A 69 -2.00 11.51 -5.15
C PHE A 69 -2.52 12.90 -4.81
N ASN A 70 -1.86 13.53 -3.84
CA ASN A 70 -2.13 14.93 -3.52
C ASN A 70 -1.60 15.85 -4.61
N GLU A 71 -2.13 17.07 -4.66
CA GLU A 71 -1.72 18.08 -5.63
C GLU A 71 -0.41 18.75 -5.26
N THR A 72 0.30 18.24 -4.28
CA THR A 72 1.61 18.72 -3.87
C THR A 72 2.67 18.38 -4.91
N GLU A 73 3.80 19.06 -4.87
CA GLU A 73 4.91 18.79 -5.77
C GLU A 73 5.40 17.34 -5.65
N SER A 74 5.57 16.86 -4.41
CA SER A 74 6.02 15.47 -4.20
C SER A 74 4.96 14.46 -4.64
N GLY A 75 3.68 14.74 -4.39
CA GLY A 75 2.58 13.88 -4.83
C GLY A 75 2.54 13.75 -6.35
N GLN A 76 2.68 14.86 -7.05
CA GLN A 76 2.63 14.86 -8.52
C GLN A 76 3.89 14.23 -9.14
N ALA A 77 5.05 14.41 -8.51
CA ALA A 77 6.28 13.74 -8.95
C ALA A 77 6.14 12.21 -8.82
N ALA A 78 5.60 11.73 -7.69
CA ALA A 78 5.37 10.30 -7.47
C ALA A 78 4.35 9.75 -8.47
N LYS A 79 3.31 10.53 -8.79
CA LYS A 79 2.32 10.14 -9.78
C LYS A 79 2.97 9.85 -11.13
N GLN A 80 3.90 10.68 -11.56
CA GLN A 80 4.62 10.46 -12.81
C GLN A 80 5.43 9.17 -12.78
N LEU A 81 6.08 8.85 -11.66
CA LEU A 81 6.84 7.62 -11.53
C LEU A 81 5.96 6.39 -11.67
N VAL A 82 4.75 6.44 -11.12
CA VAL A 82 3.78 5.35 -11.22
C VAL A 82 3.25 5.25 -12.66
N GLU A 83 2.90 6.37 -13.27
CA GLU A 83 2.38 6.39 -14.64
C GLU A 83 3.41 5.89 -15.65
N HIS A 84 4.69 6.19 -15.44
CA HIS A 84 5.77 5.72 -16.30
C HIS A 84 6.15 4.26 -16.05
N GLY A 85 5.66 3.65 -14.97
CA GLY A 85 6.02 2.29 -14.63
C GLY A 85 7.38 2.15 -13.94
N ASP A 86 7.97 3.25 -13.48
CA ASP A 86 9.25 3.22 -12.77
C ASP A 86 9.10 2.70 -11.35
N VAL A 87 7.92 2.88 -10.75
CA VAL A 87 7.59 2.39 -9.42
C VAL A 87 6.32 1.57 -9.53
N VAL A 88 6.41 0.29 -9.19
CA VAL A 88 5.29 -0.66 -9.31
C VAL A 88 5.02 -1.44 -8.03
N ALA A 89 5.86 -1.33 -7.01
CA ALA A 89 5.75 -2.12 -5.79
C ALA A 89 5.14 -1.31 -4.66
N LEU A 90 4.38 -2.00 -3.82
CA LEU A 90 3.75 -1.43 -2.65
C LEU A 90 4.26 -2.15 -1.40
N SER A 91 4.16 -1.48 -0.27
CA SER A 91 4.52 -2.04 1.03
C SER A 91 3.66 -1.38 2.10
N ILE A 92 3.41 -2.10 3.19
CA ILE A 92 2.70 -1.53 4.32
C ILE A 92 3.64 -1.32 5.49
N TYR A 93 3.36 -0.29 6.31
CA TYR A 93 3.86 -0.22 7.66
C TYR A 93 2.69 -0.56 8.59
N ALA A 94 2.87 -1.56 9.42
CA ALA A 94 1.87 -1.99 10.39
C ALA A 94 2.50 -2.11 11.76
N ASN A 95 1.72 -1.81 12.79
CA ASN A 95 2.16 -1.99 14.18
C ASN A 95 1.14 -2.83 14.95
N LYS A 96 1.36 -2.98 16.25
CA LYS A 96 0.51 -3.79 17.13
C LYS A 96 0.33 -5.21 16.60
N LEU A 97 1.41 -5.77 16.05
CA LEU A 97 1.37 -7.09 15.44
C LEU A 97 1.22 -8.17 16.50
N LYS A 98 0.36 -9.16 16.18
CA LYS A 98 0.28 -10.40 16.94
C LYS A 98 0.78 -11.51 16.04
N GLN A 99 1.88 -12.12 16.43
CA GLN A 99 2.55 -13.15 15.65
C GLN A 99 2.60 -14.47 16.40
N GLN A 100 2.53 -15.55 15.64
CA GLN A 100 2.73 -16.90 16.16
C GLN A 100 3.68 -17.61 15.19
N GLY A 101 4.92 -17.82 15.66
CA GLY A 101 5.97 -18.23 14.75
C GLY A 101 6.22 -17.15 13.71
N GLY A 102 6.29 -17.52 12.44
CA GLY A 102 6.41 -16.57 11.34
C GLY A 102 5.08 -16.00 10.86
N ASN A 103 3.95 -16.35 11.49
CA ASN A 103 2.63 -15.96 11.01
C ASN A 103 2.14 -14.69 11.69
N VAL A 104 1.77 -13.69 10.90
CA VAL A 104 1.12 -12.47 11.38
C VAL A 104 -0.38 -12.72 11.37
N LEU A 105 -0.98 -12.76 12.56
CA LEU A 105 -2.39 -13.04 12.73
C LEU A 105 -3.23 -11.79 12.91
N HIS A 106 -2.61 -10.69 13.34
CA HIS A 106 -3.28 -9.42 13.57
C HIS A 106 -2.26 -8.28 13.53
N GLY A 107 -2.69 -7.12 13.08
CA GLY A 107 -1.91 -5.90 13.10
C GLY A 107 -2.76 -4.71 12.70
N VAL A 108 -2.18 -3.53 12.76
CA VAL A 108 -2.85 -2.28 12.35
C VAL A 108 -2.00 -1.64 11.27
N ILE A 109 -2.55 -1.53 10.06
CA ILE A 109 -1.89 -0.82 8.96
C ILE A 109 -1.93 0.67 9.27
N ARG A 110 -0.75 1.30 9.25
CA ARG A 110 -0.60 2.73 9.54
C ARG A 110 -0.37 3.56 8.29
N GLU A 111 0.23 2.96 7.25
CA GLU A 111 0.46 3.63 5.98
C GLU A 111 0.67 2.61 4.87
N VAL A 112 0.50 3.06 3.62
CA VAL A 112 0.91 2.33 2.43
C VAL A 112 2.04 3.13 1.80
N SER A 113 3.10 2.45 1.38
CA SER A 113 4.23 3.10 0.73
C SER A 113 4.42 2.63 -0.69
N LEU A 114 4.84 3.58 -1.53
CA LEU A 114 5.49 3.26 -2.80
C LEU A 114 6.93 2.91 -2.50
N VAL A 115 7.40 1.78 -3.01
CA VAL A 115 8.78 1.32 -2.80
C VAL A 115 9.34 0.77 -4.11
N LEU A 116 10.67 0.69 -4.21
CA LEU A 116 11.30 0.07 -5.37
C LEU A 116 11.23 -1.44 -5.29
N ALA A 117 11.27 -1.99 -4.07
CA ALA A 117 11.12 -3.42 -3.85
C ALA A 117 10.48 -3.64 -2.48
N GLY A 118 9.32 -4.27 -2.44
CA GLY A 118 8.59 -4.52 -1.22
C GLY A 118 8.95 -5.87 -0.58
N ALA A 119 8.68 -6.00 0.72
CA ALA A 119 8.90 -7.25 1.45
C ALA A 119 7.91 -8.34 1.04
N ASN A 120 6.67 -7.97 0.71
CA ASN A 120 5.64 -8.92 0.30
C ASN A 120 5.69 -9.07 -1.22
N PRO A 121 5.97 -10.28 -1.74
CA PRO A 121 6.15 -10.46 -3.19
C PRO A 121 4.88 -10.29 -4.01
N GLY A 122 3.71 -10.28 -3.36
CA GLY A 122 2.44 -10.05 -4.03
C GLY A 122 1.91 -8.63 -3.92
N ALA A 123 2.66 -7.72 -3.27
CA ALA A 123 2.22 -6.34 -3.07
C ALA A 123 2.71 -5.47 -4.23
N TYR A 124 1.83 -5.20 -5.17
CA TYR A 124 2.17 -4.42 -6.36
C TYR A 124 0.95 -3.70 -6.92
N ILE A 125 1.22 -2.66 -7.72
CA ILE A 125 0.21 -1.91 -8.44
C ILE A 125 -0.27 -2.75 -9.62
N ASP A 126 -1.57 -2.91 -9.78
CA ASP A 126 -2.13 -3.67 -10.90
C ASP A 126 -3.00 -2.84 -11.84
N SER A 127 -3.34 -1.61 -11.46
CA SER A 127 -4.16 -0.75 -12.32
C SER A 127 -3.78 0.71 -12.11
N VAL A 128 -3.46 1.39 -13.22
CA VAL A 128 -3.14 2.84 -13.21
C VAL A 128 -4.16 3.53 -14.10
N ILE A 129 -4.75 4.62 -13.60
CA ILE A 129 -5.76 5.37 -14.34
C ILE A 129 -5.10 6.58 -15.00
N ALA A 130 -5.25 6.66 -16.33
CA ALA A 130 -4.70 7.76 -17.12
C ALA A 130 -5.76 8.86 -17.25
N HIS A 131 -5.78 9.79 -16.31
CA HIS A 131 -6.80 10.84 -16.25
C HIS A 131 -6.74 11.82 -17.42
N GLY A 132 -5.59 11.98 -18.05
CA GLY A 132 -5.41 12.92 -19.13
C GLY A 132 -6.04 12.50 -20.47
N GLU A 133 -6.58 11.30 -20.55
CA GLU A 133 -7.14 10.76 -21.78
C GLU A 133 -8.66 10.75 -21.82
N GLU A 134 -9.27 11.35 -20.86
CA GLU A 134 -10.72 11.41 -20.77
C GLU A 134 -11.33 12.45 -21.68
#